data_59ae8ee22ed99029004179aa36af1725
#
_entry.id   59ae8ee22ed99029004179aa36af1725
#
_cell.length_a   1.000
_cell.length_b   1.000
_cell.length_c   1.000
_cell.angle_alpha   90.00
_cell.angle_beta   90.00
_cell.angle_gamma   90.00
#
_symmetry.space_group_name_H-M   'P 1'
#
loop_
_entity.id
_entity.type
_entity.pdbx_description
1 polymer ?
#
loop_
_entity_poly.entity_id
_entity_poly.type
_entity_poly.pdbx_seq_one_letter_code
_entity_poly.pdbx_strand_id
1 'polypeptide(L)'
;VILKDKNILLAVTGSIAIYKSLELIRLFIKAGANVKVILSDGAKKFINPITFEAISQNRVLDESSESWDKSQNYNHIDITKWADILLIAPATANTINKISCGIADNLLLQTVLACKKKIIIAPAANTNMIENPITIQSVNNLKNLGFEVLQTQTKELACKDVGNGAMLEPIDIFHKTCKELLKTSYWENRRAVLSGGGTLEKIDDVRYISNFSSGKMASSLATALYYLGADVTLVSSRGFENIPYEIDLRVSTSSQEMFENLKLALEKKFDKKSFLFMVAAVSDYIPKEKFDGKLKKEKLGETWSLELSKNIDILANLDKKDIFSIGFKAEMDKKEAKSNAQNMLKNKNLDAVCLNILDEVNSFGSDTNKIKLLLKDKSFDFYGNKLNISLEILNRFEKEFTNE
;
A
#
# COMPACT_ATOMS: atom_id res chain seq x y z
N VAL A 1 -14.40 2.50 -3.60
CA VAL A 1 -14.19 1.07 -3.36
C VAL A 1 -13.17 0.56 -4.37
N ILE A 2 -11.98 0.15 -3.91
CA ILE A 2 -10.80 -0.06 -4.79
C ILE A 2 -10.84 -1.37 -5.59
N LEU A 3 -11.55 -2.39 -5.11
CA LEU A 3 -11.67 -3.70 -5.75
C LEU A 3 -13.09 -3.96 -6.30
N LYS A 4 -13.83 -2.90 -6.65
CA LYS A 4 -15.15 -3.05 -7.26
C LYS A 4 -15.07 -3.95 -8.51
N ASP A 5 -16.00 -4.89 -8.62
CA ASP A 5 -16.13 -5.84 -9.73
C ASP A 5 -14.92 -6.82 -9.88
N LYS A 6 -14.06 -6.93 -8.86
CA LYS A 6 -12.98 -7.93 -8.82
C LYS A 6 -13.44 -9.20 -8.13
N ASN A 7 -13.10 -10.33 -8.72
CA ASN A 7 -13.45 -11.67 -8.25
C ASN A 7 -12.21 -12.39 -7.71
N ILE A 8 -12.20 -12.68 -6.41
CA ILE A 8 -11.09 -13.33 -5.73
C ILE A 8 -11.49 -14.76 -5.36
N LEU A 9 -10.74 -15.71 -5.84
CA LEU A 9 -10.86 -17.10 -5.43
C LEU A 9 -9.84 -17.39 -4.33
N LEU A 10 -10.32 -17.65 -3.11
CA LEU A 10 -9.49 -17.97 -1.95
C LEU A 10 -9.50 -19.47 -1.71
N ALA A 11 -8.36 -20.10 -1.91
CA ALA A 11 -8.13 -21.51 -1.57
C ALA A 11 -7.49 -21.60 -0.18
N VAL A 12 -8.10 -22.41 0.71
CA VAL A 12 -7.71 -22.50 2.12
C VAL A 12 -7.31 -23.93 2.46
N THR A 13 -6.10 -24.10 3.01
CA THR A 13 -5.56 -25.43 3.37
C THR A 13 -5.43 -25.64 4.88
N GLY A 14 -5.17 -26.88 5.31
CA GLY A 14 -5.20 -27.28 6.71
C GLY A 14 -4.01 -26.80 7.53
N SER A 15 -4.05 -25.57 7.99
CA SER A 15 -3.08 -24.96 8.89
C SER A 15 -3.79 -24.24 10.03
N ILE A 16 -3.15 -24.17 11.20
CA ILE A 16 -3.66 -23.37 12.32
C ILE A 16 -3.84 -21.88 11.94
N ALA A 17 -3.06 -21.38 10.97
CA ALA A 17 -3.17 -20.00 10.48
C ALA A 17 -4.49 -19.71 9.72
N ILE A 18 -5.37 -20.71 9.56
CA ILE A 18 -6.66 -20.60 8.86
C ILE A 18 -7.56 -19.48 9.41
N TYR A 19 -7.49 -19.14 10.70
CA TYR A 19 -8.28 -18.05 11.29
C TYR A 19 -7.99 -16.71 10.62
N LYS A 20 -6.76 -16.48 10.13
CA LYS A 20 -6.37 -15.27 9.41
C LYS A 20 -7.09 -15.14 8.06
N SER A 21 -7.51 -16.25 7.45
CA SER A 21 -8.25 -16.25 6.19
C SER A 21 -9.62 -15.59 6.33
N LEU A 22 -10.25 -15.66 7.50
CA LEU A 22 -11.53 -15.01 7.77
C LEU A 22 -11.39 -13.47 7.79
N GLU A 23 -10.31 -12.97 8.39
CA GLU A 23 -9.99 -11.56 8.37
C GLU A 23 -9.67 -11.08 6.94
N LEU A 24 -8.90 -11.88 6.20
CA LEU A 24 -8.54 -11.58 4.82
C LEU A 24 -9.78 -11.46 3.91
N ILE A 25 -10.76 -12.36 4.06
CA ILE A 25 -12.05 -12.28 3.35
C ILE A 25 -12.75 -10.94 3.66
N ARG A 26 -12.78 -10.55 4.94
CA ARG A 26 -13.41 -9.27 5.34
C ARG A 26 -12.70 -8.06 4.74
N LEU A 27 -11.37 -8.07 4.64
CA LEU A 27 -10.61 -7.00 3.99
C LEU A 27 -11.00 -6.86 2.51
N PHE A 28 -11.08 -7.97 1.78
CA PHE A 28 -11.48 -7.98 0.37
C PHE A 28 -12.93 -7.48 0.16
N ILE A 29 -13.86 -7.95 0.98
CA ILE A 29 -15.27 -7.53 0.90
C ILE A 29 -15.41 -6.02 1.20
N LYS A 30 -14.74 -5.53 2.25
CA LYS A 30 -14.72 -4.08 2.55
C LYS A 30 -14.11 -3.25 1.40
N ALA A 31 -13.16 -3.82 0.68
CA ALA A 31 -12.59 -3.21 -0.52
C ALA A 31 -13.49 -3.36 -1.78
N GLY A 32 -14.62 -4.08 -1.68
CA GLY A 32 -15.64 -4.26 -2.72
C GLY A 32 -15.44 -5.43 -3.66
N ALA A 33 -14.54 -6.35 -3.33
CA ALA A 33 -14.37 -7.56 -4.11
C ALA A 33 -15.47 -8.60 -3.83
N ASN A 34 -15.74 -9.44 -4.82
CA ASN A 34 -16.48 -10.69 -4.65
C ASN A 34 -15.50 -11.80 -4.26
N VAL A 35 -15.79 -12.53 -3.19
CA VAL A 35 -14.90 -13.59 -2.70
C VAL A 35 -15.62 -14.93 -2.71
N LYS A 36 -15.06 -15.92 -3.40
CA LYS A 36 -15.46 -17.33 -3.27
C LYS A 36 -14.32 -18.12 -2.62
N VAL A 37 -14.68 -19.17 -1.89
CA VAL A 37 -13.73 -19.93 -1.08
C VAL A 37 -13.73 -21.40 -1.50
N ILE A 38 -12.54 -21.98 -1.65
CA ILE A 38 -12.35 -23.45 -1.77
C ILE A 38 -11.68 -23.93 -0.50
N LEU A 39 -12.21 -24.96 0.14
CA LEU A 39 -11.64 -25.59 1.32
C LEU A 39 -11.10 -26.98 0.99
N SER A 40 -9.86 -27.26 1.40
CA SER A 40 -9.37 -28.63 1.45
C SER A 40 -9.99 -29.38 2.63
N ASP A 41 -10.01 -30.71 2.59
CA ASP A 41 -10.46 -31.54 3.73
C ASP A 41 -9.64 -31.28 5.00
N GLY A 42 -8.36 -30.96 4.84
CA GLY A 42 -7.51 -30.55 5.96
C GLY A 42 -7.98 -29.25 6.62
N ALA A 43 -8.49 -28.30 5.84
CA ALA A 43 -9.01 -27.03 6.35
C ALA A 43 -10.29 -27.22 7.19
N LYS A 44 -11.18 -28.10 6.75
CA LYS A 44 -12.45 -28.41 7.44
C LYS A 44 -12.24 -28.98 8.85
N LYS A 45 -11.07 -29.53 9.16
CA LYS A 45 -10.72 -29.99 10.51
C LYS A 45 -10.47 -28.87 11.51
N PHE A 46 -10.18 -27.66 11.04
CA PHE A 46 -9.92 -26.48 11.87
C PHE A 46 -11.12 -25.56 11.98
N ILE A 47 -11.79 -25.27 10.87
CA ILE A 47 -12.94 -24.35 10.82
C ILE A 47 -14.02 -24.95 9.93
N ASN A 48 -15.26 -24.90 10.41
CA ASN A 48 -16.41 -25.41 9.65
C ASN A 48 -16.69 -24.52 8.42
N PRO A 49 -17.03 -25.08 7.25
CA PRO A 49 -17.39 -24.35 6.03
C PRO A 49 -18.40 -23.23 6.22
N ILE A 50 -19.41 -23.42 7.08
CA ILE A 50 -20.45 -22.43 7.37
C ILE A 50 -19.87 -21.08 7.83
N THR A 51 -18.71 -21.06 8.49
CA THR A 51 -18.05 -19.82 8.92
C THR A 51 -17.57 -19.00 7.72
N PHE A 52 -17.01 -19.66 6.72
CA PHE A 52 -16.57 -19.01 5.47
C PHE A 52 -17.75 -18.54 4.64
N GLU A 53 -18.83 -19.33 4.56
CA GLU A 53 -20.06 -18.96 3.85
C GLU A 53 -20.71 -17.72 4.47
N ALA A 54 -20.81 -17.69 5.79
CA ALA A 54 -21.40 -16.56 6.52
C ALA A 54 -20.62 -15.25 6.28
N ILE A 55 -19.28 -15.30 6.18
CA ILE A 55 -18.45 -14.11 5.98
C ILE A 55 -18.39 -13.72 4.51
N SER A 56 -18.19 -14.69 3.59
CA SER A 56 -18.08 -14.44 2.16
C SER A 56 -19.42 -14.18 1.47
N GLN A 57 -20.52 -14.58 2.12
CA GLN A 57 -21.88 -14.60 1.56
C GLN A 57 -21.99 -15.42 0.26
N ASN A 58 -21.10 -16.37 0.10
CA ASN A 58 -21.04 -17.32 -1.00
C ASN A 58 -20.91 -18.73 -0.46
N ARG A 59 -21.52 -19.71 -1.16
CA ARG A 59 -21.31 -21.12 -0.86
C ARG A 59 -19.83 -21.48 -1.01
N VAL A 60 -19.32 -22.28 -0.10
CA VAL A 60 -17.96 -22.84 -0.14
C VAL A 60 -17.89 -23.98 -1.16
N LEU A 61 -16.77 -24.04 -1.90
CA LEU A 61 -16.44 -25.19 -2.73
C LEU A 61 -15.56 -26.16 -1.96
N ASP A 62 -15.91 -27.44 -2.01
CA ASP A 62 -15.11 -28.56 -1.55
C ASP A 62 -15.43 -29.82 -2.37
N GLU A 63 -14.78 -30.94 -2.09
CA GLU A 63 -15.00 -32.18 -2.82
C GLU A 63 -16.48 -32.64 -2.85
N SER A 64 -17.26 -32.34 -1.80
CA SER A 64 -18.65 -32.72 -1.72
C SER A 64 -19.61 -31.79 -2.44
N SER A 65 -19.16 -30.56 -2.71
CA SER A 65 -19.99 -29.50 -3.32
C SER A 65 -19.72 -29.32 -4.82
N GLU A 66 -18.72 -30.02 -5.38
CA GLU A 66 -18.44 -29.93 -6.82
C GLU A 66 -19.66 -30.39 -7.64
N SER A 67 -20.06 -29.56 -8.57
CA SER A 67 -21.22 -29.83 -9.44
C SER A 67 -20.89 -29.46 -10.87
N TRP A 68 -21.21 -30.37 -11.79
CA TRP A 68 -21.11 -30.14 -13.24
C TRP A 68 -22.39 -29.51 -13.85
N ASP A 69 -23.35 -29.14 -13.00
CA ASP A 69 -24.49 -28.34 -13.43
C ASP A 69 -24.00 -26.95 -13.85
N LYS A 70 -24.10 -26.66 -15.13
CA LYS A 70 -23.62 -25.43 -15.77
C LYS A 70 -24.33 -24.16 -15.25
N SER A 71 -25.50 -24.33 -14.60
CA SER A 71 -26.22 -23.19 -14.01
C SER A 71 -25.57 -22.67 -12.73
N GLN A 72 -24.72 -23.48 -12.06
CA GLN A 72 -24.20 -23.17 -10.73
C GLN A 72 -22.75 -22.69 -10.71
N ASN A 73 -21.94 -22.96 -11.77
CA ASN A 73 -20.50 -22.62 -11.84
C ASN A 73 -19.70 -23.12 -10.61
N TYR A 74 -19.94 -24.34 -10.16
CA TYR A 74 -19.33 -24.96 -8.97
C TYR A 74 -18.40 -26.12 -9.30
N ASN A 75 -17.66 -26.05 -10.40
CA ASN A 75 -16.58 -27.00 -10.69
C ASN A 75 -15.24 -26.27 -10.85
N HIS A 76 -14.14 -27.02 -10.83
CA HIS A 76 -12.80 -26.47 -10.90
C HIS A 76 -12.51 -25.67 -12.19
N ILE A 77 -13.20 -25.95 -13.30
CA ILE A 77 -13.01 -25.22 -14.55
C ILE A 77 -13.76 -23.87 -14.53
N ASP A 78 -15.03 -23.88 -14.14
CA ASP A 78 -15.87 -22.67 -14.22
C ASP A 78 -15.49 -21.64 -13.16
N ILE A 79 -15.06 -22.12 -11.95
CA ILE A 79 -14.61 -21.21 -10.91
C ILE A 79 -13.32 -20.47 -11.27
N THR A 80 -12.41 -21.11 -12.05
CA THR A 80 -11.19 -20.45 -12.52
C THR A 80 -11.46 -19.39 -13.58
N LYS A 81 -12.51 -19.57 -14.40
CA LYS A 81 -12.96 -18.56 -15.37
C LYS A 81 -13.59 -17.35 -14.68
N TRP A 82 -14.32 -17.58 -13.59
CA TRP A 82 -14.94 -16.54 -12.79
C TRP A 82 -13.90 -15.66 -12.08
N ALA A 83 -12.80 -16.24 -11.61
CA ALA A 83 -11.79 -15.55 -10.81
C ALA A 83 -10.93 -14.60 -11.66
N ASP A 84 -10.58 -13.43 -11.11
CA ASP A 84 -9.53 -12.55 -11.61
C ASP A 84 -8.16 -12.94 -11.06
N ILE A 85 -8.13 -13.52 -9.85
CA ILE A 85 -6.93 -13.98 -9.15
C ILE A 85 -7.26 -15.19 -8.27
N LEU A 86 -6.30 -16.10 -8.13
CA LEU A 86 -6.35 -17.22 -7.17
C LEU A 86 -5.35 -16.95 -6.04
N LEU A 87 -5.83 -16.96 -4.80
CA LEU A 87 -5.03 -16.79 -3.59
C LEU A 87 -5.11 -18.06 -2.75
N ILE A 88 -3.96 -18.65 -2.38
CA ILE A 88 -3.87 -19.80 -1.48
C ILE A 88 -3.36 -19.31 -0.13
N ALA A 89 -4.25 -19.17 0.84
CA ALA A 89 -3.93 -18.62 2.16
C ALA A 89 -4.83 -19.24 3.27
N PRO A 90 -4.25 -20.00 4.20
CA PRO A 90 -2.87 -20.47 4.25
C PRO A 90 -2.56 -21.56 3.22
N ALA A 91 -1.30 -21.62 2.78
CA ALA A 91 -0.76 -22.72 1.98
C ALA A 91 0.19 -23.58 2.83
N THR A 92 -0.18 -24.84 3.10
CA THR A 92 0.68 -25.77 3.84
C THR A 92 1.87 -26.23 2.96
N ALA A 93 2.97 -26.67 3.59
CA ALA A 93 4.10 -27.25 2.89
C ALA A 93 3.68 -28.43 1.99
N ASN A 94 2.74 -29.28 2.45
CA ASN A 94 2.18 -30.36 1.64
C ASN A 94 1.54 -29.83 0.35
N THR A 95 0.73 -28.80 0.45
CA THR A 95 0.05 -28.20 -0.72
C THR A 95 1.07 -27.57 -1.67
N ILE A 96 2.06 -26.83 -1.15
CA ILE A 96 3.14 -26.22 -1.94
C ILE A 96 3.91 -27.28 -2.74
N ASN A 97 4.31 -28.37 -2.07
CA ASN A 97 5.06 -29.45 -2.69
C ASN A 97 4.22 -30.20 -3.76
N LYS A 98 2.92 -30.43 -3.50
CA LYS A 98 2.01 -31.03 -4.48
C LYS A 98 1.84 -30.16 -5.73
N ILE A 99 1.61 -28.85 -5.55
CA ILE A 99 1.46 -27.91 -6.69
C ILE A 99 2.74 -27.90 -7.51
N SER A 100 3.92 -27.85 -6.87
CA SER A 100 5.22 -27.84 -7.56
C SER A 100 5.47 -29.10 -8.40
N CYS A 101 4.91 -30.24 -7.97
CA CYS A 101 4.98 -31.51 -8.69
C CYS A 101 3.83 -31.73 -9.67
N GLY A 102 2.89 -30.79 -9.81
CA GLY A 102 1.72 -30.96 -10.70
C GLY A 102 0.69 -31.98 -10.22
N ILE A 103 0.68 -32.32 -8.93
CA ILE A 103 -0.30 -33.25 -8.35
C ILE A 103 -1.64 -32.55 -8.20
N ALA A 104 -2.71 -33.17 -8.71
CA ALA A 104 -4.08 -32.64 -8.71
C ALA A 104 -5.08 -33.69 -8.17
N ASP A 105 -4.83 -34.19 -6.96
CA ASP A 105 -5.58 -35.27 -6.33
C ASP A 105 -6.80 -34.79 -5.51
N ASN A 106 -7.15 -33.52 -5.59
CA ASN A 106 -8.33 -32.94 -4.97
C ASN A 106 -8.80 -31.69 -5.71
N LEU A 107 -10.01 -31.23 -5.42
CA LEU A 107 -10.66 -30.10 -6.09
C LEU A 107 -9.80 -28.81 -6.06
N LEU A 108 -9.18 -28.51 -4.91
CA LEU A 108 -8.31 -27.34 -4.78
C LEU A 108 -7.13 -27.43 -5.74
N LEU A 109 -6.42 -28.55 -5.77
CA LEU A 109 -5.25 -28.75 -6.62
C LEU A 109 -5.63 -28.83 -8.11
N GLN A 110 -6.77 -29.42 -8.45
CA GLN A 110 -7.32 -29.40 -9.83
C GLN A 110 -7.63 -27.98 -10.26
N THR A 111 -8.20 -27.17 -9.36
CA THR A 111 -8.45 -25.72 -9.61
C THR A 111 -7.16 -24.97 -9.85
N VAL A 112 -6.12 -25.19 -9.04
CA VAL A 112 -4.80 -24.57 -9.25
C VAL A 112 -4.23 -24.95 -10.61
N LEU A 113 -4.26 -26.23 -10.99
CA LEU A 113 -3.73 -26.72 -12.26
C LEU A 113 -4.50 -26.16 -13.48
N ALA A 114 -5.82 -25.95 -13.33
CA ALA A 114 -6.66 -25.38 -14.40
C ALA A 114 -6.58 -23.84 -14.48
N CYS A 115 -6.02 -23.17 -13.49
CA CYS A 115 -6.02 -21.71 -13.40
C CYS A 115 -4.95 -21.07 -14.29
N LYS A 116 -5.39 -20.19 -15.20
CA LYS A 116 -4.50 -19.37 -16.06
C LYS A 116 -4.28 -17.95 -15.52
N LYS A 117 -4.92 -17.61 -14.41
CA LYS A 117 -4.79 -16.30 -13.77
C LYS A 117 -3.57 -16.25 -12.84
N LYS A 118 -3.18 -15.06 -12.40
CA LYS A 118 -2.13 -14.94 -11.39
C LYS A 118 -2.50 -15.73 -10.14
N ILE A 119 -1.54 -16.47 -9.60
CA ILE A 119 -1.70 -17.25 -8.38
C ILE A 119 -0.75 -16.70 -7.32
N ILE A 120 -1.30 -16.35 -6.16
CA ILE A 120 -0.54 -15.94 -4.98
C ILE A 120 -0.60 -17.06 -3.96
N ILE A 121 0.53 -17.40 -3.38
CA ILE A 121 0.67 -18.44 -2.35
C ILE A 121 1.19 -17.79 -1.06
N ALA A 122 0.42 -17.91 0.04
CA ALA A 122 0.82 -17.49 1.38
C ALA A 122 1.20 -18.70 2.23
N PRO A 123 2.49 -19.06 2.33
CA PRO A 123 2.93 -20.25 3.06
C PRO A 123 2.65 -20.14 4.57
N ALA A 124 2.30 -21.30 5.18
CA ALA A 124 2.12 -21.44 6.62
C ALA A 124 2.43 -22.86 7.05
N ALA A 125 3.56 -23.08 7.73
CA ALA A 125 3.93 -24.38 8.27
C ALA A 125 4.93 -24.22 9.42
N ASN A 126 5.27 -25.31 10.10
CA ASN A 126 6.39 -25.35 11.05
C ASN A 126 7.70 -24.98 10.34
N THR A 127 8.62 -24.35 11.05
CA THR A 127 9.94 -23.92 10.54
C THR A 127 10.68 -25.03 9.81
N ASN A 128 10.79 -26.21 10.41
CA ASN A 128 11.49 -27.35 9.79
C ASN A 128 10.84 -27.82 8.48
N MET A 129 9.52 -27.61 8.32
CA MET A 129 8.82 -27.94 7.08
C MET A 129 9.05 -26.89 5.99
N ILE A 130 9.10 -25.61 6.35
CA ILE A 130 9.38 -24.51 5.40
C ILE A 130 10.85 -24.55 4.96
N GLU A 131 11.76 -24.79 5.89
CA GLU A 131 13.22 -24.83 5.65
C GLU A 131 13.71 -26.17 5.11
N ASN A 132 12.81 -27.15 4.97
CA ASN A 132 13.16 -28.43 4.35
C ASN A 132 13.62 -28.19 2.91
N PRO A 133 14.76 -28.78 2.49
CA PRO A 133 15.29 -28.60 1.12
C PRO A 133 14.28 -28.88 0.00
N ILE A 134 13.40 -29.87 0.18
CA ILE A 134 12.33 -30.21 -0.78
C ILE A 134 11.33 -29.05 -0.90
N THR A 135 10.92 -28.47 0.24
CA THR A 135 9.97 -27.34 0.24
C THR A 135 10.62 -26.07 -0.35
N ILE A 136 11.89 -25.79 -0.02
CA ILE A 136 12.64 -24.68 -0.61
C ILE A 136 12.74 -24.85 -2.13
N GLN A 137 13.07 -26.05 -2.62
CA GLN A 137 13.10 -26.34 -4.05
C GLN A 137 11.74 -26.13 -4.72
N SER A 138 10.66 -26.60 -4.06
CA SER A 138 9.29 -26.42 -4.55
C SER A 138 8.91 -24.95 -4.65
N VAL A 139 9.22 -24.15 -3.64
CA VAL A 139 8.99 -22.69 -3.65
C VAL A 139 9.75 -22.02 -4.81
N ASN A 140 11.03 -22.36 -5.01
CA ASN A 140 11.82 -21.81 -6.11
C ASN A 140 11.28 -22.22 -7.48
N ASN A 141 10.86 -23.47 -7.62
CA ASN A 141 10.24 -23.96 -8.86
C ASN A 141 8.95 -23.18 -9.17
N LEU A 142 8.07 -23.00 -8.17
CA LEU A 142 6.83 -22.24 -8.33
C LEU A 142 7.09 -20.78 -8.71
N LYS A 143 8.07 -20.11 -8.09
CA LYS A 143 8.48 -18.76 -8.48
C LYS A 143 8.93 -18.68 -9.94
N ASN A 144 9.75 -19.64 -10.39
CA ASN A 144 10.22 -19.73 -11.77
C ASN A 144 9.08 -19.98 -12.77
N LEU A 145 8.01 -20.66 -12.34
CA LEU A 145 6.79 -20.86 -13.12
C LEU A 145 5.82 -19.66 -13.08
N GLY A 146 6.20 -18.56 -12.42
CA GLY A 146 5.42 -17.33 -12.40
C GLY A 146 4.40 -17.20 -11.28
N PHE A 147 4.39 -18.15 -10.31
CA PHE A 147 3.60 -18.00 -9.09
C PHE A 147 4.19 -16.93 -8.18
N GLU A 148 3.36 -16.17 -7.50
CA GLU A 148 3.78 -15.24 -6.45
C GLU A 148 3.78 -15.96 -5.11
N VAL A 149 4.95 -16.42 -4.66
CA VAL A 149 5.08 -17.09 -3.35
C VAL A 149 5.57 -16.08 -2.33
N LEU A 150 4.69 -15.72 -1.39
CA LEU A 150 4.96 -14.74 -0.34
C LEU A 150 5.96 -15.30 0.68
N GLN A 151 6.62 -14.39 1.39
CA GLN A 151 7.53 -14.76 2.49
C GLN A 151 6.72 -15.15 3.72
N THR A 152 7.28 -16.05 4.51
CA THR A 152 6.82 -16.33 5.89
C THR A 152 7.39 -15.29 6.85
N GLN A 153 6.77 -15.17 8.02
CA GLN A 153 7.28 -14.32 9.10
C GLN A 153 7.92 -15.16 10.20
N THR A 154 8.96 -14.59 10.83
CA THR A 154 9.54 -15.15 12.04
C THR A 154 8.75 -14.65 13.24
N LYS A 155 8.05 -15.57 13.90
CA LYS A 155 7.22 -15.32 15.09
C LYS A 155 7.22 -16.55 16.00
N GLU A 156 6.67 -16.38 17.21
CA GLU A 156 6.27 -17.54 18.02
C GLU A 156 5.18 -18.31 17.28
N LEU A 157 5.43 -19.57 17.01
CA LEU A 157 4.53 -20.48 16.32
C LEU A 157 3.59 -21.18 17.31
N ALA A 158 2.55 -21.84 16.83
CA ALA A 158 1.61 -22.56 17.68
C ALA A 158 2.26 -23.69 18.52
N CYS A 159 3.42 -24.19 18.12
CA CYS A 159 4.25 -25.13 18.90
C CYS A 159 5.11 -24.44 19.97
N LYS A 160 4.97 -23.14 20.18
CA LYS A 160 5.78 -22.29 21.09
C LYS A 160 7.25 -22.09 20.69
N ASP A 161 7.66 -22.61 19.54
CA ASP A 161 8.97 -22.32 18.98
C ASP A 161 8.93 -20.96 18.29
N VAL A 162 10.00 -20.18 18.42
CA VAL A 162 10.21 -18.98 17.60
C VAL A 162 10.93 -19.39 16.32
N GLY A 163 10.28 -19.19 15.18
CA GLY A 163 10.86 -19.60 13.91
C GLY A 163 10.14 -19.04 12.69
N ASN A 164 10.76 -19.28 11.54
CA ASN A 164 10.28 -18.84 10.24
C ASN A 164 9.25 -19.81 9.68
N GLY A 165 7.98 -19.48 9.75
CA GLY A 165 6.92 -20.40 9.25
C GLY A 165 5.53 -19.81 9.42
N ALA A 166 5.41 -18.69 10.12
CA ALA A 166 4.14 -17.99 10.29
C ALA A 166 3.66 -17.38 8.96
N MET A 167 2.37 -17.55 8.65
CA MET A 167 1.75 -16.88 7.52
C MET A 167 1.86 -15.36 7.68
N LEU A 168 2.16 -14.67 6.58
CA LEU A 168 2.14 -13.21 6.50
C LEU A 168 0.82 -12.65 7.07
N GLU A 169 0.82 -11.43 7.57
CA GLU A 169 -0.39 -10.83 8.12
C GLU A 169 -1.46 -10.62 7.04
N PRO A 170 -2.75 -10.76 7.38
CA PRO A 170 -3.83 -10.57 6.41
C PRO A 170 -3.77 -9.26 5.66
N ILE A 171 -3.38 -8.17 6.32
CA ILE A 171 -3.25 -6.86 5.69
C ILE A 171 -2.15 -6.83 4.63
N ASP A 172 -1.03 -7.51 4.85
CA ASP A 172 0.07 -7.57 3.90
C ASP A 172 -0.27 -8.42 2.68
N ILE A 173 -0.96 -9.56 2.90
CA ILE A 173 -1.49 -10.40 1.81
C ILE A 173 -2.52 -9.62 0.99
N PHE A 174 -3.38 -8.86 1.67
CA PHE A 174 -4.36 -7.98 1.02
C PHE A 174 -3.67 -6.94 0.14
N HIS A 175 -2.66 -6.24 0.65
CA HIS A 175 -1.90 -5.25 -0.13
C HIS A 175 -1.24 -5.87 -1.36
N LYS A 176 -0.63 -7.04 -1.22
CA LYS A 176 0.00 -7.74 -2.34
C LYS A 176 -1.03 -8.16 -3.39
N THR A 177 -2.18 -8.65 -2.96
CA THR A 177 -3.27 -9.03 -3.87
C THR A 177 -3.83 -7.82 -4.60
N CYS A 178 -4.01 -6.67 -3.91
CA CYS A 178 -4.41 -5.42 -4.54
C CYS A 178 -3.43 -4.98 -5.64
N LYS A 179 -2.11 -5.06 -5.37
CA LYS A 179 -1.07 -4.76 -6.36
C LYS A 179 -1.22 -5.62 -7.61
N GLU A 180 -1.36 -6.95 -7.46
CA GLU A 180 -1.50 -7.85 -8.60
C GLU A 180 -2.77 -7.61 -9.42
N LEU A 181 -3.86 -7.14 -8.78
CA LEU A 181 -5.14 -6.86 -9.43
C LEU A 181 -5.23 -5.48 -10.09
N LEU A 182 -4.43 -4.51 -9.64
CA LEU A 182 -4.58 -3.09 -10.01
C LEU A 182 -3.38 -2.53 -10.77
N LYS A 183 -2.24 -3.23 -10.81
CA LYS A 183 -1.03 -2.75 -11.48
C LYS A 183 -1.27 -2.46 -12.96
N THR A 184 -0.66 -1.40 -13.47
CA THR A 184 -0.71 -0.99 -14.86
C THR A 184 0.69 -0.95 -15.46
N SER A 185 0.80 -1.17 -16.76
CA SER A 185 2.09 -1.10 -17.46
C SER A 185 2.75 0.29 -17.37
N TYR A 186 1.94 1.33 -17.19
CA TYR A 186 2.45 2.69 -17.02
C TYR A 186 3.23 2.85 -15.72
N TRP A 187 2.66 2.41 -14.58
CA TRP A 187 3.25 2.56 -13.25
C TRP A 187 4.24 1.45 -12.89
N GLU A 188 4.08 0.25 -13.46
CA GLU A 188 4.98 -0.88 -13.18
C GLU A 188 6.42 -0.52 -13.54
N ASN A 189 7.35 -0.75 -12.60
CA ASN A 189 8.76 -0.38 -12.70
C ASN A 189 9.03 1.13 -12.88
N ARG A 190 8.08 1.98 -12.48
CA ARG A 190 8.26 3.43 -12.43
C ARG A 190 8.57 3.87 -11.00
N ARG A 191 9.56 4.72 -10.85
CA ARG A 191 9.95 5.30 -9.57
C ARG A 191 8.98 6.39 -9.14
N ALA A 192 8.52 6.34 -7.88
CA ALA A 192 7.74 7.38 -7.23
C ALA A 192 8.33 7.71 -5.86
N VAL A 193 8.72 8.97 -5.68
CA VAL A 193 9.26 9.50 -4.42
C VAL A 193 8.26 10.49 -3.84
N LEU A 194 7.91 10.32 -2.56
CA LEU A 194 6.93 11.17 -1.89
C LEU A 194 7.50 11.77 -0.62
N SER A 195 7.14 13.02 -0.32
CA SER A 195 7.26 13.58 1.03
C SER A 195 5.94 13.48 1.79
N GLY A 196 5.97 13.32 3.13
CA GLY A 196 4.75 13.21 3.94
C GLY A 196 4.89 13.73 5.37
N GLY A 197 3.75 13.99 6.02
CA GLY A 197 3.70 14.52 7.39
C GLY A 197 4.01 16.01 7.50
N GLY A 198 4.13 16.51 8.72
CA GLY A 198 4.61 17.87 9.04
C GLY A 198 6.03 17.77 9.60
N THR A 199 6.97 18.58 9.10
CA THR A 199 8.34 18.59 9.65
C THR A 199 8.35 19.06 11.10
N LEU A 200 9.26 18.54 11.88
CA LEU A 200 9.42 18.84 13.31
C LEU A 200 10.72 19.62 13.50
N GLU A 201 10.61 20.93 13.60
CA GLU A 201 11.78 21.80 13.74
C GLU A 201 12.08 22.02 15.21
N LYS A 202 13.10 21.33 15.72
CA LYS A 202 13.45 21.33 17.13
C LYS A 202 13.82 22.73 17.65
N ILE A 203 13.19 23.10 18.76
CA ILE A 203 13.61 24.23 19.61
C ILE A 203 14.65 23.75 20.60
N ASP A 204 14.34 22.64 21.28
CA ASP A 204 15.22 21.93 22.22
C ASP A 204 14.93 20.42 22.14
N ASP A 205 15.48 19.60 23.02
CA ASP A 205 15.28 18.14 22.99
C ASP A 205 13.84 17.70 23.33
N VAL A 206 12.98 18.63 23.77
CA VAL A 206 11.61 18.33 24.19
C VAL A 206 10.56 19.02 23.33
N ARG A 207 10.88 20.20 22.77
CA ARG A 207 9.92 21.06 22.04
C ARG A 207 10.33 21.30 20.61
N TYR A 208 9.33 21.43 19.75
CA TYR A 208 9.50 21.72 18.33
C TYR A 208 8.38 22.60 17.78
N ILE A 209 8.62 23.20 16.62
CA ILE A 209 7.60 23.84 15.78
C ILE A 209 7.23 22.85 14.69
N SER A 210 5.96 22.78 14.33
CA SER A 210 5.46 21.93 13.24
C SER A 210 4.17 22.50 12.67
N ASN A 211 3.90 22.17 11.41
CA ASN A 211 2.62 22.41 10.77
C ASN A 211 1.64 21.27 11.06
N PHE A 212 0.34 21.57 11.16
CA PHE A 212 -0.69 20.54 11.26
C PHE A 212 -0.69 19.65 10.00
N SER A 213 -0.33 18.39 10.15
CA SER A 213 -0.42 17.39 9.10
C SER A 213 -0.49 16.00 9.71
N SER A 214 -1.48 15.22 9.32
CA SER A 214 -1.60 13.81 9.73
C SER A 214 -0.78 12.85 8.87
N GLY A 215 -0.30 13.30 7.71
CA GLY A 215 0.37 12.45 6.72
C GLY A 215 -0.57 11.47 5.97
N LYS A 216 -1.85 11.39 6.31
CA LYS A 216 -2.82 10.46 5.70
C LYS A 216 -2.91 10.57 4.17
N MET A 217 -2.77 11.77 3.60
CA MET A 217 -2.79 11.93 2.14
C MET A 217 -1.55 11.31 1.50
N ALA A 218 -0.38 11.52 2.09
CA ALA A 218 0.88 10.95 1.60
C ALA A 218 0.88 9.42 1.69
N SER A 219 0.45 8.84 2.81
CA SER A 219 0.36 7.38 2.97
C SER A 219 -0.66 6.76 2.01
N SER A 220 -1.82 7.42 1.79
CA SER A 220 -2.82 6.96 0.83
C SER A 220 -2.30 7.00 -0.62
N LEU A 221 -1.57 8.07 -0.98
CA LEU A 221 -0.97 8.20 -2.31
C LEU A 221 0.15 7.18 -2.53
N ALA A 222 1.00 6.95 -1.52
CA ALA A 222 2.05 5.93 -1.56
C ALA A 222 1.46 4.52 -1.71
N THR A 223 0.38 4.21 -0.98
CA THR A 223 -0.35 2.94 -1.10
C THR A 223 -0.97 2.78 -2.48
N ALA A 224 -1.58 3.83 -3.03
CA ALA A 224 -2.16 3.81 -4.38
C ALA A 224 -1.10 3.57 -5.47
N LEU A 225 0.05 4.24 -5.37
CA LEU A 225 1.20 4.02 -6.27
C LEU A 225 1.73 2.58 -6.19
N TYR A 226 1.85 2.04 -4.98
CA TYR A 226 2.22 0.65 -4.79
C TYR A 226 1.22 -0.31 -5.45
N TYR A 227 -0.10 -0.06 -5.31
CA TYR A 227 -1.12 -0.89 -5.95
C TYR A 227 -1.05 -0.83 -7.48
N LEU A 228 -0.68 0.32 -8.03
CA LEU A 228 -0.51 0.47 -9.48
C LEU A 228 0.81 -0.11 -10.00
N GLY A 229 1.70 -0.58 -9.12
CA GLY A 229 2.94 -1.28 -9.47
C GLY A 229 4.21 -0.45 -9.41
N ALA A 230 4.14 0.81 -8.93
CA ALA A 230 5.31 1.68 -8.81
C ALA A 230 6.31 1.18 -7.75
N ASP A 231 7.59 1.55 -7.93
CA ASP A 231 8.64 1.48 -6.91
C ASP A 231 8.54 2.74 -6.04
N VAL A 232 8.11 2.59 -4.78
CA VAL A 232 7.71 3.71 -3.94
C VAL A 232 8.68 3.94 -2.80
N THR A 233 9.20 5.18 -2.66
CA THR A 233 9.83 5.67 -1.44
C THR A 233 8.98 6.78 -0.82
N LEU A 234 8.62 6.62 0.44
CA LEU A 234 7.92 7.63 1.23
C LEU A 234 8.87 8.20 2.29
N VAL A 235 9.28 9.46 2.12
CA VAL A 235 10.07 10.20 3.12
C VAL A 235 9.10 10.98 3.99
N SER A 236 9.01 10.65 5.28
CA SER A 236 7.98 11.20 6.16
C SER A 236 8.50 11.53 7.54
N SER A 237 7.91 12.55 8.16
CA SER A 237 8.23 12.95 9.54
C SER A 237 7.69 11.97 10.60
N ARG A 238 6.94 10.98 10.20
CA ARG A 238 6.37 9.94 11.09
C ARG A 238 6.21 8.61 10.40
N GLY A 239 6.15 7.54 11.20
CA GLY A 239 5.75 6.22 10.73
C GLY A 239 4.25 6.17 10.41
N PHE A 240 3.85 5.18 9.64
CA PHE A 240 2.45 4.88 9.34
C PHE A 240 2.18 3.41 9.63
N GLU A 241 1.06 3.15 10.25
CA GLU A 241 0.51 1.80 10.35
C GLU A 241 -0.25 1.45 9.06
N ASN A 242 -0.26 0.18 8.72
CA ASN A 242 -1.06 -0.38 7.61
C ASN A 242 -0.75 0.19 6.21
N ILE A 243 0.49 0.59 5.96
CA ILE A 243 0.99 0.78 4.59
C ILE A 243 1.66 -0.51 4.10
N PRO A 244 1.67 -0.78 2.79
CA PRO A 244 2.39 -1.94 2.25
C PRO A 244 3.85 -1.98 2.72
N TYR A 245 4.30 -3.12 3.27
CA TYR A 245 5.65 -3.27 3.83
C TYR A 245 6.76 -3.16 2.79
N GLU A 246 6.45 -3.32 1.51
CA GLU A 246 7.40 -3.16 0.40
C GLU A 246 7.67 -1.67 0.04
N ILE A 247 6.93 -0.71 0.63
CA ILE A 247 7.22 0.71 0.48
C ILE A 247 8.48 1.05 1.29
N ASP A 248 9.49 1.65 0.63
CA ASP A 248 10.69 2.18 1.31
C ASP A 248 10.29 3.41 2.14
N LEU A 249 9.97 3.19 3.43
CA LEU A 249 9.63 4.26 4.36
C LEU A 249 10.89 4.80 5.05
N ARG A 250 11.21 6.06 4.78
CA ARG A 250 12.32 6.78 5.42
C ARG A 250 11.78 7.84 6.37
N VAL A 251 11.97 7.60 7.66
CA VAL A 251 11.55 8.58 8.68
C VAL A 251 12.57 9.72 8.73
N SER A 252 12.08 10.96 8.58
CA SER A 252 12.88 12.19 8.54
C SER A 252 12.17 13.25 9.35
N THR A 253 12.67 13.59 10.52
CA THR A 253 11.97 14.49 11.43
C THR A 253 12.03 15.95 10.98
N SER A 254 13.21 16.44 10.62
CA SER A 254 13.40 17.84 10.20
C SER A 254 13.26 18.03 8.69
N SER A 255 13.09 19.27 8.29
CA SER A 255 13.11 19.67 6.86
C SER A 255 14.45 19.36 6.18
N GLN A 256 15.56 19.51 6.90
CA GLN A 256 16.89 19.19 6.38
C GLN A 256 17.05 17.69 6.12
N GLU A 257 16.68 16.83 7.10
CA GLU A 257 16.70 15.38 6.92
C GLU A 257 15.78 14.93 5.80
N MET A 258 14.61 15.55 5.67
CA MET A 258 13.67 15.27 4.59
C MET A 258 14.27 15.62 3.23
N PHE A 259 14.91 16.78 3.10
CA PHE A 259 15.60 17.17 1.88
C PHE A 259 16.69 16.17 1.46
N GLU A 260 17.54 15.77 2.40
CA GLU A 260 18.64 14.82 2.15
C GLU A 260 18.10 13.44 1.72
N ASN A 261 17.08 12.92 2.42
CA ASN A 261 16.48 11.63 2.08
C ASN A 261 15.72 11.65 0.76
N LEU A 262 15.05 12.76 0.40
CA LEU A 262 14.43 12.94 -0.91
C LEU A 262 15.49 12.97 -2.01
N LYS A 263 16.58 13.73 -1.81
CA LYS A 263 17.69 13.79 -2.75
C LYS A 263 18.28 12.40 -3.01
N LEU A 264 18.62 11.66 -1.96
CA LEU A 264 19.12 10.28 -2.06
C LEU A 264 18.12 9.32 -2.75
N ALA A 265 16.82 9.51 -2.50
CA ALA A 265 15.79 8.70 -3.14
C ALA A 265 15.69 8.95 -4.64
N LEU A 266 15.96 10.17 -5.09
CA LEU A 266 15.90 10.57 -6.50
C LEU A 266 17.17 10.21 -7.29
N GLU A 267 18.30 9.92 -6.64
CA GLU A 267 19.54 9.51 -7.31
C GLU A 267 19.44 8.15 -8.00
N LYS A 268 18.53 7.27 -7.55
CA LYS A 268 18.32 5.95 -8.16
C LYS A 268 17.67 6.12 -9.54
N LYS A 269 18.39 5.71 -10.59
CA LYS A 269 17.93 5.80 -11.98
C LYS A 269 16.97 4.68 -12.32
N PHE A 270 15.97 5.00 -13.13
CA PHE A 270 14.97 4.09 -13.69
C PHE A 270 14.82 4.38 -15.18
N ASP A 271 14.38 3.36 -15.95
CA ASP A 271 14.16 3.52 -17.40
C ASP A 271 13.01 4.49 -17.71
N LYS A 272 11.99 4.48 -16.85
CA LYS A 272 10.84 5.38 -16.96
C LYS A 272 11.09 6.65 -16.16
N LYS A 273 10.65 7.80 -16.68
CA LYS A 273 10.68 9.10 -15.99
C LYS A 273 10.00 8.99 -14.61
N SER A 274 10.72 9.39 -13.59
CA SER A 274 10.29 9.28 -12.19
C SER A 274 9.25 10.33 -11.81
N PHE A 275 8.50 10.07 -10.73
CA PHE A 275 7.59 11.05 -10.12
C PHE A 275 8.10 11.50 -8.75
N LEU A 276 7.97 12.81 -8.50
CA LEU A 276 8.18 13.41 -7.19
C LEU A 276 6.87 14.06 -6.71
N PHE A 277 6.34 13.61 -5.58
CA PHE A 277 5.14 14.16 -4.96
C PHE A 277 5.49 14.87 -3.66
N MET A 278 5.38 16.20 -3.65
CA MET A 278 5.64 17.02 -2.47
C MET A 278 4.35 17.23 -1.68
N VAL A 279 4.05 16.29 -0.77
CA VAL A 279 2.81 16.23 0.02
C VAL A 279 3.02 16.71 1.46
N ALA A 280 4.28 16.76 1.93
CA ALA A 280 4.61 17.17 3.28
C ALA A 280 4.25 18.64 3.55
N ALA A 281 3.83 18.93 4.77
CA ALA A 281 3.66 20.28 5.29
C ALA A 281 5.00 20.73 5.92
N VAL A 282 5.91 21.24 5.08
CA VAL A 282 7.21 21.75 5.51
C VAL A 282 7.04 23.12 6.17
N SER A 283 7.70 23.33 7.31
CA SER A 283 7.68 24.65 7.99
C SER A 283 8.48 25.68 7.18
N ASP A 284 7.88 26.85 6.91
CA ASP A 284 8.55 27.95 6.22
C ASP A 284 9.63 28.63 7.07
N TYR A 285 9.49 28.54 8.39
CA TYR A 285 10.41 29.10 9.38
C TYR A 285 10.82 28.04 10.38
N ILE A 286 12.09 28.09 10.82
CA ILE A 286 12.71 27.20 11.81
C ILE A 286 13.32 28.02 12.94
N PRO A 287 13.51 27.47 14.15
CA PRO A 287 14.29 28.12 15.20
C PRO A 287 15.68 28.49 14.69
N LYS A 288 16.06 29.76 14.87
CA LYS A 288 17.37 30.27 14.46
C LYS A 288 18.51 29.58 15.21
N GLU A 289 18.26 29.26 16.48
CA GLU A 289 19.17 28.52 17.36
C GLU A 289 18.46 27.30 17.94
N LYS A 290 19.18 26.19 18.01
CA LYS A 290 18.72 24.97 18.70
C LYS A 290 19.42 24.90 20.04
N PHE A 291 18.68 24.56 21.09
CA PHE A 291 19.20 24.45 22.44
C PHE A 291 19.38 22.97 22.81
N ASP A 292 20.57 22.64 23.33
CA ASP A 292 20.85 21.32 23.88
C ASP A 292 20.16 21.13 25.23
N GLY A 293 19.55 19.97 25.44
CA GLY A 293 18.78 19.64 26.62
C GLY A 293 17.44 20.37 26.66
N LYS A 294 16.80 20.39 27.82
CA LYS A 294 15.51 21.07 28.04
C LYS A 294 15.73 22.48 28.56
N LEU A 295 15.23 23.48 27.86
CA LEU A 295 15.16 24.87 28.39
C LEU A 295 14.29 24.93 29.66
N LYS A 296 14.89 25.27 30.78
CA LYS A 296 14.20 25.35 32.09
C LYS A 296 13.47 26.67 32.21
N LYS A 297 12.25 26.63 32.81
CA LYS A 297 11.41 27.81 33.01
C LYS A 297 12.13 28.91 33.81
N GLU A 298 12.93 28.52 34.81
CA GLU A 298 13.67 29.44 35.65
C GLU A 298 14.68 30.31 34.89
N LYS A 299 15.12 29.85 33.69
CA LYS A 299 16.03 30.59 32.83
C LYS A 299 15.34 31.47 31.81
N LEU A 300 14.05 31.24 31.53
CA LEU A 300 13.28 31.92 30.49
C LEU A 300 12.44 33.09 31.00
N GLY A 301 12.19 33.17 32.33
CA GLY A 301 11.32 34.17 32.92
C GLY A 301 9.81 33.91 32.60
N GLU A 302 8.98 34.96 32.81
CA GLU A 302 7.52 34.87 32.56
C GLU A 302 7.17 34.90 31.07
N THR A 303 7.99 35.53 30.25
CA THR A 303 7.83 35.63 28.78
C THR A 303 9.12 35.18 28.11
N TRP A 304 8.96 34.50 26.97
CA TRP A 304 10.07 34.06 26.16
C TRP A 304 9.80 34.31 24.69
N SER A 305 10.74 34.95 24.01
CA SER A 305 10.69 35.18 22.57
C SER A 305 11.60 34.19 21.83
N LEU A 306 11.06 33.50 20.84
CA LEU A 306 11.80 32.58 19.99
C LEU A 306 12.10 33.24 18.65
N GLU A 307 13.38 33.43 18.34
CA GLU A 307 13.78 33.92 17.03
C GLU A 307 13.69 32.79 15.97
N LEU A 308 13.08 33.14 14.83
CA LEU A 308 12.93 32.22 13.69
C LEU A 308 13.72 32.71 12.50
N SER A 309 14.29 31.80 11.74
CA SER A 309 14.92 32.04 10.44
C SER A 309 14.15 31.36 9.32
N LYS A 310 14.26 31.88 8.08
CA LYS A 310 13.65 31.28 6.90
C LYS A 310 14.25 29.88 6.67
N ASN A 311 13.38 28.92 6.41
CA ASN A 311 13.77 27.54 6.14
C ASN A 311 14.15 27.32 4.68
N ILE A 312 14.76 26.17 4.39
CA ILE A 312 15.03 25.70 3.03
C ILE A 312 13.72 25.44 2.28
N ASP A 313 13.62 25.93 1.05
CA ASP A 313 12.57 25.46 0.14
C ASP A 313 13.02 24.16 -0.52
N ILE A 314 12.58 23.02 0.02
CA ILE A 314 12.98 21.70 -0.45
C ILE A 314 12.72 21.54 -1.95
N LEU A 315 11.51 21.89 -2.40
CA LEU A 315 11.09 21.71 -3.79
C LEU A 315 11.89 22.58 -4.77
N ALA A 316 12.30 23.78 -4.35
CA ALA A 316 13.12 24.65 -5.17
C ALA A 316 14.57 24.17 -5.29
N ASN A 317 15.08 23.46 -4.28
CA ASN A 317 16.49 23.01 -4.20
C ASN A 317 16.71 21.58 -4.70
N LEU A 318 15.65 20.79 -4.97
CA LEU A 318 15.79 19.48 -5.59
C LEU A 318 16.02 19.60 -7.11
N ASP A 319 16.92 18.76 -7.65
CA ASP A 319 17.05 18.59 -9.09
C ASP A 319 15.83 17.84 -9.63
N LYS A 320 15.09 18.50 -10.53
CA LYS A 320 13.86 17.99 -11.14
C LYS A 320 14.06 17.59 -12.61
N LYS A 321 15.31 17.52 -13.07
CA LYS A 321 15.59 17.10 -14.43
C LYS A 321 15.12 15.66 -14.66
N ASP A 322 14.36 15.44 -15.70
CA ASP A 322 13.77 14.15 -16.08
C ASP A 322 12.85 13.53 -14.98
N ILE A 323 12.19 14.39 -14.21
CA ILE A 323 11.26 14.01 -13.15
C ILE A 323 9.93 14.76 -13.35
N PHE A 324 8.79 14.05 -13.23
CA PHE A 324 7.50 14.71 -13.07
C PHE A 324 7.36 15.21 -11.64
N SER A 325 7.22 16.51 -11.47
CA SER A 325 7.17 17.16 -10.16
C SER A 325 5.75 17.64 -9.84
N ILE A 326 5.17 17.10 -8.77
CA ILE A 326 3.81 17.38 -8.34
C ILE A 326 3.83 18.03 -6.96
N GLY A 327 3.30 19.25 -6.86
CA GLY A 327 3.14 19.97 -5.60
C GLY A 327 1.77 19.72 -4.97
N PHE A 328 1.73 19.72 -3.64
CA PHE A 328 0.47 19.77 -2.88
C PHE A 328 0.37 21.10 -2.16
N LYS A 329 -0.78 21.72 -2.22
CA LYS A 329 -1.06 23.01 -1.58
C LYS A 329 -2.37 22.95 -0.80
N ALA A 330 -2.30 23.28 0.49
CA ALA A 330 -3.47 23.44 1.34
C ALA A 330 -3.76 24.93 1.49
N GLU A 331 -5.01 25.34 1.30
CA GLU A 331 -5.45 26.73 1.41
C GLU A 331 -6.77 26.83 2.19
N MET A 332 -6.92 27.88 2.95
CA MET A 332 -8.15 28.20 3.70
C MET A 332 -8.99 29.24 2.94
N ASP A 333 -8.36 30.18 2.26
CA ASP A 333 -9.06 31.22 1.48
C ASP A 333 -9.46 30.68 0.09
N LYS A 334 -10.76 30.45 -0.08
CA LYS A 334 -11.34 29.94 -1.33
C LYS A 334 -11.15 30.88 -2.53
N LYS A 335 -11.03 32.20 -2.29
CA LYS A 335 -10.92 33.20 -3.37
C LYS A 335 -9.53 33.19 -3.99
N GLU A 336 -8.49 33.09 -3.18
CA GLU A 336 -7.10 33.14 -3.62
C GLU A 336 -6.50 31.77 -3.90
N ALA A 337 -7.11 30.69 -3.39
CA ALA A 337 -6.58 29.33 -3.48
C ALA A 337 -6.14 28.91 -4.89
N LYS A 338 -6.99 29.16 -5.88
CA LYS A 338 -6.69 28.79 -7.28
C LYS A 338 -5.52 29.61 -7.84
N SER A 339 -5.49 30.91 -7.59
CA SER A 339 -4.42 31.82 -8.03
C SER A 339 -3.09 31.42 -7.38
N ASN A 340 -3.09 31.17 -6.07
CA ASN A 340 -1.92 30.73 -5.33
C ASN A 340 -1.37 29.40 -5.84
N ALA A 341 -2.25 28.43 -6.17
CA ALA A 341 -1.83 27.15 -6.74
C ALA A 341 -1.28 27.31 -8.16
N GLN A 342 -1.86 28.19 -9.00
CA GLN A 342 -1.32 28.51 -10.32
C GLN A 342 0.04 29.19 -10.24
N ASN A 343 0.23 30.12 -9.29
CA ASN A 343 1.51 30.76 -9.04
C ASN A 343 2.56 29.74 -8.60
N MET A 344 2.20 28.79 -7.72
CA MET A 344 3.10 27.69 -7.32
C MET A 344 3.51 26.84 -8.52
N LEU A 345 2.55 26.48 -9.39
CA LEU A 345 2.80 25.70 -10.61
C LEU A 345 3.85 26.37 -11.49
N LYS A 346 3.70 27.68 -11.74
CA LYS A 346 4.60 28.48 -12.60
C LYS A 346 5.95 28.74 -11.93
N ASN A 347 5.94 29.31 -10.71
CA ASN A 347 7.15 29.79 -10.04
C ASN A 347 8.10 28.66 -9.63
N LYS A 348 7.57 27.47 -9.33
CA LYS A 348 8.38 26.29 -9.00
C LYS A 348 8.59 25.34 -10.18
N ASN A 349 8.11 25.73 -11.38
CA ASN A 349 8.20 24.92 -12.60
C ASN A 349 7.75 23.48 -12.38
N LEU A 350 6.48 23.30 -11.95
CA LEU A 350 5.88 21.99 -11.67
C LEU A 350 5.06 21.50 -12.85
N ASP A 351 4.90 20.18 -12.96
CA ASP A 351 4.05 19.54 -13.95
C ASP A 351 2.58 19.57 -13.52
N ALA A 352 2.33 19.51 -12.20
CA ALA A 352 0.99 19.59 -11.63
C ALA A 352 0.98 20.14 -10.19
N VAL A 353 -0.19 20.64 -9.76
CA VAL A 353 -0.46 21.01 -8.36
C VAL A 353 -1.78 20.41 -7.93
N CYS A 354 -1.77 19.70 -6.82
CA CYS A 354 -2.95 19.20 -6.11
C CYS A 354 -3.35 20.22 -5.04
N LEU A 355 -4.40 20.98 -5.30
CA LEU A 355 -4.95 21.99 -4.40
C LEU A 355 -6.00 21.36 -3.48
N ASN A 356 -5.79 21.47 -2.19
CA ASN A 356 -6.71 21.08 -1.13
C ASN A 356 -7.26 22.34 -0.46
N ILE A 357 -8.55 22.62 -0.60
CA ILE A 357 -9.20 23.72 0.10
C ILE A 357 -9.76 23.20 1.40
N LEU A 358 -9.22 23.69 2.52
CA LEU A 358 -9.64 23.30 3.86
C LEU A 358 -10.91 24.06 4.27
N ASP A 359 -11.85 23.32 4.84
CA ASP A 359 -13.08 23.87 5.44
C ASP A 359 -13.52 22.97 6.63
N GLU A 360 -14.70 23.23 7.20
CA GLU A 360 -15.20 22.47 8.37
C GLU A 360 -15.35 20.96 8.08
N VAL A 361 -15.66 20.57 6.86
CA VAL A 361 -15.83 19.17 6.42
C VAL A 361 -14.52 18.55 5.96
N ASN A 362 -13.70 19.36 5.30
CA ASN A 362 -12.43 18.94 4.71
C ASN A 362 -11.26 19.47 5.56
N SER A 363 -11.08 18.91 6.73
CA SER A 363 -10.08 19.34 7.74
C SER A 363 -8.84 18.44 7.74
N PHE A 364 -7.79 18.89 8.42
CA PHE A 364 -6.63 18.08 8.70
C PHE A 364 -7.01 16.79 9.46
N GLY A 365 -6.53 15.64 9.01
CA GLY A 365 -6.77 14.34 9.65
C GLY A 365 -8.06 13.63 9.23
N SER A 366 -8.98 14.25 8.45
CA SER A 366 -10.17 13.58 7.92
C SER A 366 -9.79 12.41 7.01
N ASP A 367 -10.67 11.42 6.87
CA ASP A 367 -10.46 10.26 5.97
C ASP A 367 -10.88 10.56 4.53
N THR A 368 -11.73 11.57 4.33
CA THR A 368 -12.13 12.08 3.02
C THR A 368 -11.34 13.32 2.64
N ASN A 369 -11.34 13.66 1.37
CA ASN A 369 -10.72 14.88 0.88
C ASN A 369 -11.45 15.39 -0.38
N LYS A 370 -11.19 16.68 -0.72
CA LYS A 370 -11.58 17.31 -1.97
C LYS A 370 -10.34 17.94 -2.60
N ILE A 371 -9.87 17.37 -3.70
CA ILE A 371 -8.64 17.81 -4.38
C ILE A 371 -9.02 18.37 -5.75
N LYS A 372 -8.51 19.57 -6.06
CA LYS A 372 -8.47 20.11 -7.41
C LYS A 372 -7.07 19.90 -7.98
N LEU A 373 -6.94 19.05 -8.97
CA LEU A 373 -5.71 18.87 -9.75
C LEU A 373 -5.62 19.98 -10.80
N LEU A 374 -4.53 20.73 -10.79
CA LEU A 374 -4.20 21.77 -11.76
C LEU A 374 -3.02 21.29 -12.60
N LEU A 375 -3.19 21.26 -13.90
CA LEU A 375 -2.16 21.14 -14.93
C LEU A 375 -2.00 22.52 -15.62
N LYS A 376 -1.07 22.64 -16.58
CA LYS A 376 -0.84 23.92 -17.28
C LYS A 376 -2.13 24.53 -17.81
N ASP A 377 -2.92 23.75 -18.57
CA ASP A 377 -4.11 24.22 -19.28
C ASP A 377 -5.41 23.52 -18.88
N LYS A 378 -5.36 22.59 -17.93
CA LYS A 378 -6.49 21.77 -17.52
C LYS A 378 -6.64 21.73 -16.01
N SER A 379 -7.85 21.47 -15.53
CA SER A 379 -8.07 21.17 -14.12
C SER A 379 -9.16 20.10 -13.95
N PHE A 380 -9.05 19.33 -12.87
CA PHE A 380 -9.95 18.22 -12.54
C PHE A 380 -10.29 18.26 -11.06
N ASP A 381 -11.53 17.97 -10.70
CA ASP A 381 -11.98 17.90 -9.31
C ASP A 381 -12.20 16.44 -8.90
N PHE A 382 -11.70 16.08 -7.70
CA PHE A 382 -11.83 14.76 -7.10
C PHE A 382 -12.40 14.91 -5.69
N TYR A 383 -13.32 14.01 -5.33
CA TYR A 383 -13.93 13.98 -4.00
C TYR A 383 -14.14 12.55 -3.53
N GLY A 384 -13.81 12.26 -2.28
CA GLY A 384 -14.06 10.96 -1.66
C GLY A 384 -13.03 10.57 -0.60
N ASN A 385 -12.92 9.27 -0.36
CA ASN A 385 -11.88 8.71 0.49
C ASN A 385 -10.48 8.94 -0.13
N LYS A 386 -9.49 9.25 0.70
CA LYS A 386 -8.12 9.62 0.26
C LYS A 386 -7.47 8.59 -0.66
N LEU A 387 -7.65 7.29 -0.40
CA LEU A 387 -7.09 6.24 -1.25
C LEU A 387 -7.76 6.22 -2.65
N ASN A 388 -9.10 6.37 -2.72
CA ASN A 388 -9.81 6.43 -3.99
C ASN A 388 -9.40 7.66 -4.81
N ILE A 389 -9.34 8.84 -4.17
CA ILE A 389 -8.87 10.07 -4.81
C ILE A 389 -7.44 9.89 -5.33
N SER A 390 -6.56 9.25 -4.55
CA SER A 390 -5.18 8.98 -4.97
C SER A 390 -5.14 8.15 -6.24
N LEU A 391 -5.92 7.07 -6.31
CA LEU A 391 -6.03 6.23 -7.52
C LEU A 391 -6.59 7.02 -8.72
N GLU A 392 -7.62 7.86 -8.51
CA GLU A 392 -8.20 8.67 -9.57
C GLU A 392 -7.20 9.72 -10.12
N ILE A 393 -6.45 10.37 -9.23
CA ILE A 393 -5.38 11.33 -9.60
C ILE A 393 -4.28 10.61 -10.40
N LEU A 394 -3.83 9.43 -9.94
CA LEU A 394 -2.79 8.67 -10.61
C LEU A 394 -3.25 8.12 -11.97
N ASN A 395 -4.49 7.68 -12.08
CA ASN A 395 -5.10 7.30 -13.36
C ASN A 395 -5.22 8.51 -14.32
N ARG A 396 -5.40 9.72 -13.78
CA ARG A 396 -5.38 10.94 -14.59
C ARG A 396 -3.96 11.25 -15.07
N PHE A 397 -2.94 11.14 -14.23
CA PHE A 397 -1.55 11.31 -14.65
C PHE A 397 -1.14 10.31 -15.73
N GLU A 398 -1.54 9.05 -15.62
CA GLU A 398 -1.32 8.06 -16.67
C GLU A 398 -1.86 8.54 -18.02
N LYS A 399 -3.06 9.14 -18.07
CA LYS A 399 -3.68 9.64 -19.30
C LYS A 399 -3.04 10.92 -19.83
N GLU A 400 -2.59 11.82 -18.96
CA GLU A 400 -2.05 13.12 -19.36
C GLU A 400 -0.54 13.06 -19.70
N PHE A 401 0.20 12.10 -19.13
CA PHE A 401 1.66 11.96 -19.31
C PHE A 401 2.06 10.69 -20.09
N THR A 402 1.13 10.04 -20.82
CA THR A 402 1.41 8.82 -21.60
C THR A 402 2.31 9.05 -22.81
N ASN A 403 2.38 10.29 -23.32
CA ASN A 403 3.11 10.63 -24.54
C ASN A 403 4.56 11.11 -24.28
N GLU A 404 5.11 10.88 -23.09
CA GLU A 404 6.47 11.30 -22.74
C GLU A 404 7.37 10.12 -22.33
#